data_76daf22821025f50ee167ed6eb0bc947
#
_entry.id   76daf22821025f50ee167ed6eb0bc947
#
_cell.length_a   1.000
_cell.length_b   1.000
_cell.length_c   1.000
_cell.angle_alpha   90.00
_cell.angle_beta   90.00
_cell.angle_gamma   90.00
#
_symmetry.space_group_name_H-M   'P 1'
#
loop_
_entity.id
_entity.type
_entity.pdbx_description
1 polymer ?
#
loop_
_entity_poly.entity_id
_entity_poly.type
_entity_poly.pdbx_seq_one_letter_code
_entity_poly.pdbx_strand_id
1 'polypeptide(L)'
;FFTGEIEYISPEMDEKCVIADATTPLDEHNNILSTRVAARHFSEMETFHVNDITHMDVNLSQIFSPNTSLIPFVDHNDAVRASVATNQQRQALPLLKNDAPLVGTGLESDIMKMSHAVIKAE
;
A
#
# COMPACT_ATOMS: atom_id res chain seq x y z
N PHE A 1 15.96 13.61 -8.68
CA PHE A 1 16.08 12.15 -8.62
C PHE A 1 15.65 11.65 -7.25
N PHE A 2 15.26 10.38 -7.15
CA PHE A 2 14.88 9.74 -5.88
C PHE A 2 16.10 9.06 -5.25
N THR A 3 16.27 9.28 -3.95
CA THR A 3 17.44 8.76 -3.19
C THR A 3 17.30 7.27 -2.85
N GLY A 4 16.09 6.71 -2.93
CA GLY A 4 15.78 5.36 -2.48
C GLY A 4 15.58 5.23 -0.96
N GLU A 5 15.69 6.31 -0.21
CA GLU A 5 15.40 6.34 1.23
C GLU A 5 13.88 6.34 1.45
N ILE A 6 13.43 5.54 2.41
CA ILE A 6 12.02 5.47 2.81
C ILE A 6 11.81 6.39 4.01
N GLU A 7 10.89 7.33 3.87
CA GLU A 7 10.49 8.25 4.92
C GLU A 7 9.06 7.95 5.36
N TYR A 8 8.83 7.90 6.67
CA TYR A 8 7.51 7.77 7.26
C TYR A 8 6.99 9.15 7.61
N ILE A 9 5.94 9.60 6.92
CA ILE A 9 5.36 10.93 7.10
C ILE A 9 3.99 10.85 7.78
N SER A 10 3.71 11.84 8.62
CA SER A 10 2.39 11.97 9.25
C SER A 10 1.35 12.48 8.24
N PRO A 11 0.03 12.31 8.50
CA PRO A 11 -1.02 12.85 7.64
C PRO A 11 -0.92 14.36 7.40
N GLU A 12 -0.45 15.13 8.39
CA GLU A 12 -0.25 16.57 8.25
C GLU A 12 0.89 16.91 7.26
N MET A 13 1.97 16.13 7.29
CA MET A 13 3.06 16.26 6.34
C MET A 13 2.67 15.78 4.95
N ASP A 14 1.86 14.74 4.85
CA ASP A 14 1.32 14.21 3.60
C ASP A 14 0.54 15.28 2.82
N GLU A 15 -0.25 16.10 3.50
CA GLU A 15 -1.00 17.19 2.87
C GLU A 15 -0.09 18.27 2.26
N LYS A 16 1.11 18.46 2.78
CA LYS A 16 2.08 19.46 2.31
C LYS A 16 2.96 18.94 1.18
N CYS A 17 3.02 17.63 1.00
CA CYS A 17 3.88 16.98 0.01
C CYS A 17 3.13 16.75 -1.30
N VAL A 18 3.87 16.77 -2.40
CA VAL A 18 3.41 16.32 -3.71
C VAL A 18 3.98 14.93 -3.94
N ILE A 19 3.12 13.91 -3.88
CA ILE A 19 3.51 12.51 -3.88
C ILE A 19 3.14 11.86 -5.22
N ALA A 20 4.16 11.44 -5.97
CA ALA A 20 3.97 10.74 -7.23
C ALA A 20 3.47 9.31 -7.02
N ASP A 21 2.76 8.77 -8.00
CA ASP A 21 2.29 7.39 -8.01
C ASP A 21 3.47 6.42 -8.06
N ALA A 22 3.33 5.27 -7.40
CA ALA A 22 4.30 4.18 -7.40
C ALA A 22 4.60 3.61 -8.79
N THR A 23 3.68 3.77 -9.75
CA THR A 23 3.85 3.33 -11.15
C THR A 23 4.60 4.31 -12.03
N THR A 24 5.00 5.48 -11.51
CA THR A 24 5.74 6.48 -12.28
C THR A 24 7.04 5.90 -12.85
N PRO A 25 7.27 5.95 -14.16
CA PRO A 25 8.46 5.38 -14.76
C PRO A 25 9.71 6.18 -14.39
N LEU A 26 10.75 5.48 -13.94
CA LEU A 26 12.05 6.02 -13.59
C LEU A 26 13.12 5.49 -14.56
N ASP A 27 14.19 6.25 -14.73
CA ASP A 27 15.38 5.79 -15.42
C ASP A 27 16.34 5.00 -14.50
N GLU A 28 17.44 4.52 -15.03
CA GLU A 28 18.47 3.78 -14.28
C GLU A 28 19.11 4.60 -13.14
N HIS A 29 18.93 5.90 -13.15
CA HIS A 29 19.47 6.84 -12.15
C HIS A 29 18.41 7.38 -11.20
N ASN A 30 17.23 6.74 -11.16
CA ASN A 30 16.09 7.14 -10.34
C ASN A 30 15.54 8.55 -10.65
N ASN A 31 15.67 9.00 -11.89
CA ASN A 31 15.01 10.23 -12.35
C ASN A 31 13.67 9.89 -13.02
N ILE A 32 12.71 10.78 -12.90
CA ILE A 32 11.43 10.65 -13.58
C ILE A 32 11.61 10.95 -15.08
N LEU A 33 11.15 10.04 -15.93
CA LEU A 33 11.29 10.17 -17.38
C LEU A 33 10.41 11.24 -18.00
N SER A 34 9.26 11.55 -17.39
CA SER A 34 8.28 12.50 -17.88
C SER A 34 8.45 13.88 -17.27
N THR A 35 8.17 14.95 -18.03
CA THR A 35 8.17 16.33 -17.52
C THR A 35 6.95 16.64 -16.65
N ARG A 36 5.86 15.94 -16.86
CA ARG A 36 4.62 16.03 -16.08
C ARG A 36 4.20 14.66 -15.58
N VAL A 37 3.80 14.60 -14.34
CA VAL A 37 3.46 13.35 -13.63
C VAL A 37 2.18 13.52 -12.84
N ALA A 38 1.33 12.49 -12.86
CA ALA A 38 0.19 12.43 -11.98
C ALA A 38 0.66 12.24 -10.52
N ALA A 39 0.28 13.15 -9.66
CA ALA A 39 0.66 13.13 -8.24
C ALA A 39 -0.48 13.55 -7.35
N ARG A 40 -0.40 13.16 -6.08
CA ARG A 40 -1.38 13.49 -5.04
C ARG A 40 -0.91 14.70 -4.24
N HIS A 41 -1.79 15.69 -4.11
CA HIS A 41 -1.60 16.83 -3.24
C HIS A 41 -2.95 17.18 -2.59
N PHE A 42 -3.00 17.38 -1.27
CA PHE A 42 -4.23 17.58 -0.50
C PHE A 42 -5.33 16.53 -0.78
N SER A 43 -4.94 15.25 -0.90
CA SER A 43 -5.83 14.14 -1.22
C SER A 43 -6.48 14.20 -2.61
N GLU A 44 -6.10 15.13 -3.45
CA GLU A 44 -6.54 15.25 -4.83
C GLU A 44 -5.44 14.80 -5.80
N MET A 45 -5.85 14.11 -6.86
CA MET A 45 -4.94 13.68 -7.93
C MET A 45 -4.91 14.72 -9.03
N GLU A 46 -3.76 15.32 -9.24
CA GLU A 46 -3.53 16.30 -10.29
C GLU A 46 -2.23 16.01 -11.04
N THR A 47 -2.04 16.69 -12.15
CA THR A 47 -0.79 16.60 -12.92
C THR A 47 0.15 17.74 -12.54
N PHE A 48 1.32 17.39 -12.01
CA PHE A 48 2.35 18.33 -11.59
C PHE A 48 3.58 18.26 -12.50
N HIS A 49 4.35 19.36 -12.52
CA HIS A 49 5.67 19.37 -13.14
C HIS A 49 6.64 18.52 -12.30
N VAL A 50 7.59 17.85 -12.93
CA VAL A 50 8.56 16.96 -12.26
C VAL A 50 9.33 17.64 -11.12
N ASN A 51 9.58 18.94 -11.21
CA ASN A 51 10.30 19.69 -10.19
C ASN A 51 9.47 19.96 -8.91
N ASP A 52 8.16 19.85 -8.99
CA ASP A 52 7.25 20.08 -7.85
C ASP A 52 7.05 18.82 -7.02
N ILE A 53 7.46 17.66 -7.52
CA ILE A 53 7.30 16.38 -6.84
C ILE A 53 8.35 16.25 -5.74
N THR A 54 7.89 15.98 -4.52
CA THR A 54 8.73 15.84 -3.33
C THR A 54 8.97 14.39 -2.94
N HIS A 55 7.98 13.52 -3.12
CA HIS A 55 7.99 12.12 -2.71
C HIS A 55 7.36 11.22 -3.78
N MET A 56 7.53 9.93 -3.63
CA MET A 56 6.88 8.91 -4.44
C MET A 56 6.38 7.78 -3.55
N ASP A 57 5.20 7.22 -3.85
CA ASP A 57 4.69 6.06 -3.16
C ASP A 57 5.61 4.84 -3.34
N VAL A 58 5.81 4.08 -2.28
CA VAL A 58 6.69 2.90 -2.30
C VAL A 58 6.08 1.76 -3.10
N ASN A 59 4.77 1.53 -2.94
CA ASN A 59 4.08 0.40 -3.56
C ASN A 59 2.61 0.74 -3.79
N LEU A 60 2.01 0.17 -4.82
CA LEU A 60 0.57 0.25 -5.09
C LEU A 60 -0.29 -0.27 -3.93
N SER A 61 0.20 -1.25 -3.18
CA SER A 61 -0.51 -1.82 -2.02
C SER A 61 -0.72 -0.85 -0.86
N GLN A 62 -0.09 0.32 -0.85
CA GLN A 62 -0.29 1.34 0.20
C GLN A 62 -1.73 1.86 0.29
N ILE A 63 -2.51 1.75 -0.80
CA ILE A 63 -3.92 2.13 -0.81
C ILE A 63 -4.82 1.17 -0.02
N PHE A 64 -4.33 -0.03 0.28
CA PHE A 64 -5.09 -1.06 0.97
C PHE A 64 -4.91 -0.98 2.48
N SER A 65 -5.99 -1.31 3.21
CA SER A 65 -5.93 -1.50 4.66
C SER A 65 -5.09 -2.75 5.01
N PRO A 66 -4.61 -2.90 6.27
CA PRO A 66 -3.92 -4.11 6.70
C PRO A 66 -4.72 -5.39 6.46
N ASN A 67 -6.03 -5.37 6.70
CA ASN A 67 -6.91 -6.52 6.47
C ASN A 67 -7.03 -6.89 4.98
N THR A 68 -7.16 -5.91 4.11
CA THR A 68 -7.19 -6.12 2.67
C THR A 68 -5.85 -6.64 2.15
N SER A 69 -4.75 -6.22 2.75
CA SER A 69 -3.40 -6.70 2.40
C SER A 69 -3.16 -8.18 2.72
N LEU A 70 -4.02 -8.82 3.53
CA LEU A 70 -3.98 -10.27 3.79
C LEU A 70 -4.52 -11.12 2.63
N ILE A 71 -5.18 -10.50 1.66
CA ILE A 71 -5.72 -11.21 0.49
C ILE A 71 -4.57 -11.51 -0.49
N PRO A 72 -4.26 -12.79 -0.80
CA PRO A 72 -3.21 -13.13 -1.75
C PRO A 72 -3.49 -12.53 -3.13
N PHE A 73 -2.47 -11.98 -3.77
CA PHE A 73 -2.54 -11.39 -5.11
C PHE A 73 -3.60 -10.27 -5.26
N VAL A 74 -3.88 -9.51 -4.21
CA VAL A 74 -4.91 -8.46 -4.21
C VAL A 74 -4.61 -7.35 -5.22
N ASP A 75 -3.37 -7.02 -5.45
CA ASP A 75 -2.92 -6.02 -6.43
C ASP A 75 -3.08 -6.48 -7.90
N HIS A 76 -3.32 -7.77 -8.15
CA HIS A 76 -3.69 -8.30 -9.46
C HIS A 76 -5.20 -8.25 -9.76
N ASN A 77 -6.01 -7.86 -8.78
CA ASN A 77 -7.45 -7.71 -8.90
C ASN A 77 -7.83 -6.26 -9.22
N ASP A 78 -8.95 -6.06 -9.90
CA ASP A 78 -9.55 -4.74 -10.03
C ASP A 78 -10.19 -4.27 -8.70
N ALA A 79 -10.52 -2.98 -8.62
CA ALA A 79 -11.07 -2.39 -7.40
C ALA A 79 -12.39 -3.03 -6.97
N VAL A 80 -13.24 -3.42 -7.91
CA VAL A 80 -14.55 -4.04 -7.63
C VAL A 80 -14.36 -5.41 -7.00
N ARG A 81 -13.49 -6.24 -7.57
CA ARG A 81 -13.19 -7.58 -7.05
C ARG A 81 -12.48 -7.55 -5.71
N ALA A 82 -11.57 -6.60 -5.50
CA ALA A 82 -10.95 -6.38 -4.20
C ALA A 82 -12.00 -6.00 -3.13
N SER A 83 -12.99 -5.18 -3.47
CA SER A 83 -14.10 -4.85 -2.57
C SER A 83 -14.97 -6.05 -2.23
N VAL A 84 -15.27 -6.91 -3.19
CA VAL A 84 -16.00 -8.17 -2.98
C VAL A 84 -15.21 -9.09 -2.05
N ALA A 85 -13.91 -9.28 -2.28
CA ALA A 85 -13.05 -10.10 -1.44
C ALA A 85 -12.97 -9.56 0.01
N THR A 86 -12.91 -8.26 0.20
CA THR A 86 -12.93 -7.61 1.51
C THR A 86 -14.27 -7.87 2.23
N ASN A 87 -15.39 -7.82 1.53
CA ASN A 87 -16.70 -8.16 2.09
C ASN A 87 -16.76 -9.64 2.53
N GLN A 88 -16.25 -10.56 1.72
CA GLN A 88 -16.16 -11.97 2.09
C GLN A 88 -15.29 -12.19 3.32
N GLN A 89 -14.19 -11.50 3.44
CA GLN A 89 -13.30 -11.57 4.59
C GLN A 89 -14.00 -11.14 5.89
N ARG A 90 -14.82 -10.09 5.85
CA ARG A 90 -15.60 -9.63 7.02
C ARG A 90 -16.71 -10.61 7.42
N GLN A 91 -17.17 -11.43 6.51
CA GLN A 91 -18.21 -12.45 6.72
C GLN A 91 -17.63 -13.84 7.05
N ALA A 92 -16.30 -13.93 7.23
CA ALA A 92 -15.62 -15.17 7.56
C ALA A 92 -16.08 -15.72 8.92
N LEU A 93 -16.25 -17.02 9.00
CA LEU A 93 -16.61 -17.74 10.22
C LEU A 93 -15.38 -18.53 10.71
N PRO A 94 -15.05 -18.47 12.02
CA PRO A 94 -14.00 -19.30 12.58
C PRO A 94 -14.40 -20.78 12.57
N LEU A 95 -13.46 -21.64 12.19
CA LEU A 95 -13.64 -23.08 12.19
C LEU A 95 -13.22 -23.68 13.53
N LEU A 96 -13.78 -24.82 13.90
CA LEU A 96 -13.35 -25.58 15.10
C LEU A 96 -11.90 -26.06 14.98
N LYS A 97 -11.49 -26.44 13.77
CA LYS A 97 -10.13 -26.79 13.44
C LYS A 97 -9.71 -26.03 12.20
N ASN A 98 -8.73 -25.16 12.36
CA ASN A 98 -8.22 -24.35 11.27
C ASN A 98 -7.00 -25.03 10.61
N ASP A 99 -6.93 -24.95 9.30
CA ASP A 99 -5.75 -25.33 8.52
C ASP A 99 -4.98 -24.09 8.10
N ALA A 100 -3.64 -24.23 7.99
CA ALA A 100 -2.82 -23.17 7.46
C ALA A 100 -3.11 -22.95 5.95
N PRO A 101 -3.15 -21.70 5.47
CA PRO A 101 -3.36 -21.42 4.05
C PRO A 101 -2.19 -21.94 3.21
N LEU A 102 -2.49 -22.45 2.02
CA LEU A 102 -1.46 -22.90 1.06
C LEU A 102 -0.66 -21.73 0.47
N VAL A 103 -1.31 -20.57 0.35
CA VAL A 103 -0.73 -19.34 -0.18
C VAL A 103 -0.99 -18.21 0.81
N GLY A 104 0.06 -17.49 1.20
CA GLY A 104 -0.03 -16.34 2.08
C GLY A 104 0.74 -15.14 1.51
N THR A 105 0.57 -13.98 2.15
CA THR A 105 1.23 -12.72 1.75
C THR A 105 2.55 -12.48 2.48
N GLY A 106 2.84 -13.24 3.53
CA GLY A 106 3.98 -13.01 4.41
C GLY A 106 3.77 -11.92 5.47
N LEU A 107 2.63 -11.22 5.43
CA LEU A 107 2.28 -10.16 6.37
C LEU A 107 1.46 -10.64 7.57
N GLU A 108 0.98 -11.87 7.55
CA GLU A 108 0.05 -12.42 8.53
C GLU A 108 0.59 -12.33 9.97
N SER A 109 1.85 -12.70 10.18
CA SER A 109 2.46 -12.66 11.52
C SER A 109 2.62 -11.24 12.05
N ASP A 110 2.95 -10.29 11.19
CA ASP A 110 3.15 -8.89 11.55
C ASP A 110 1.82 -8.20 11.88
N ILE A 111 0.78 -8.47 11.10
CA ILE A 111 -0.57 -7.95 11.34
C ILE A 111 -1.13 -8.51 12.65
N MET A 112 -0.96 -9.79 12.93
CA MET A 112 -1.39 -10.41 14.18
C MET A 112 -0.67 -9.83 15.40
N LYS A 113 0.62 -9.53 15.29
CA LYS A 113 1.39 -8.84 16.34
C LYS A 113 0.86 -7.44 16.60
N MET A 114 0.58 -6.67 15.54
CA MET A 114 0.08 -5.30 15.64
C MET A 114 -1.35 -5.23 16.18
N SER A 115 -2.18 -6.24 15.92
CA SER A 115 -3.56 -6.29 16.42
C SER A 115 -3.68 -6.55 17.92
N HIS A 116 -2.60 -6.96 18.59
CA HIS A 116 -2.57 -7.37 19.99
C HIS A 116 -3.56 -8.49 20.35
N ALA A 117 -4.03 -9.25 19.35
CA ALA A 117 -4.97 -10.33 19.53
C ALA A 117 -4.30 -11.67 19.87
N VAL A 118 -2.98 -11.73 19.83
CA VAL A 118 -2.18 -12.94 20.06
C VAL A 118 -1.33 -12.78 21.31
N ILE A 119 -1.41 -13.77 22.19
CA ILE A 119 -0.55 -13.89 23.38
C ILE A 119 0.70 -14.66 22.98
N LYS A 120 1.86 -14.08 23.24
CA LYS A 120 3.13 -14.76 23.02
C LYS A 120 3.58 -15.46 24.30
N ALA A 121 4.13 -16.67 24.15
CA ALA A 121 4.90 -17.30 25.22
C ALA A 121 6.27 -16.61 25.36
N GLU A 122 6.70 -16.37 26.57
CA GLU A 122 8.05 -15.88 26.90
C GLU A 122 9.06 -17.03 26.85
#